data_3137d38ee1cb9f2dbf44c0fb415e8ac8
#
_entry.id   3137d38ee1cb9f2dbf44c0fb415e8ac8
#
_cell.length_a   1.000
_cell.length_b   1.000
_cell.length_c   1.000
_cell.angle_alpha   90.00
_cell.angle_beta   90.00
_cell.angle_gamma   90.00
#
_symmetry.space_group_name_H-M   'P 1'
#
loop_
_entity.id
_entity.type
_entity.pdbx_description
1 polymer ?
#
loop_
_entity_poly.entity_id
_entity_poly.type
_entity_poly.pdbx_seq_one_letter_code
_entity_poly.pdbx_strand_id
1 'polypeptide(L)'
;MQRSYLLSIDFKVHSLTDWAAQLKINPLYAILSGFHFGDTPGVGTFYDFLNRLWDSDSDNLSPHIHPLKKKKVQKPKQKGEKAESIEKITVEQLFKSMESSSFSIDDQPYASLFKIYNHEFLTVSISKGLIDTSNLSIAGDGMPVVTSARERKHRICKCSENGITSCDCDRYFSQPDCDVGYDSSRDCFYHGYDLYMLVASNSESDLPLFPLLNPASKHDSHGFLETYFRFRAFLPDFHISKWLLDSAHDTMPYYRYCRENGIQPFIDLNEKRGISMKYKDDFTIAKDGIPICKAGRKMNHDGSEPSKARLKFRCPLASRKYGCSCSTPCSDSKYGRTVHLAMKDNPRFINFPPRDSKEWKLEYNARTSAERSNKREKIDFQLESGRHRSTKMWYCRLYHILMLQHLDAWDLPYESTLRKLILDVA
;
A
#
# COMPACT_ATOMS: atom_id res chain seq x y z
N MET A 1 -17.06 -5.23 24.57
CA MET A 1 -17.51 -4.81 23.22
C MET A 1 -16.47 -5.11 22.15
N GLN A 2 -15.21 -4.65 22.30
CA GLN A 2 -14.11 -4.90 21.35
C GLN A 2 -13.98 -6.38 20.98
N ARG A 3 -13.81 -7.25 21.98
CA ARG A 3 -13.70 -8.70 21.82
C ARG A 3 -14.89 -9.30 21.04
N SER A 4 -16.10 -8.87 21.35
CA SER A 4 -17.31 -9.35 20.68
C SER A 4 -17.35 -8.94 19.20
N TYR A 5 -16.93 -7.72 18.88
CA TYR A 5 -16.88 -7.27 17.48
C TYR A 5 -15.80 -7.99 16.69
N LEU A 6 -14.61 -8.24 17.27
CA LEU A 6 -13.58 -9.08 16.65
C LEU A 6 -14.15 -10.49 16.35
N LEU A 7 -14.80 -11.13 17.28
CA LEU A 7 -15.42 -12.45 17.07
C LEU A 7 -16.48 -12.44 15.96
N SER A 8 -17.27 -11.35 15.84
CA SER A 8 -18.25 -11.25 14.76
C SER A 8 -17.60 -11.29 13.37
N ILE A 9 -16.44 -10.67 13.22
CA ILE A 9 -15.67 -10.67 11.98
C ILE A 9 -15.06 -12.04 11.73
N ASP A 10 -14.44 -12.64 12.74
CA ASP A 10 -13.81 -13.96 12.67
C ASP A 10 -14.82 -15.06 12.29
N PHE A 11 -16.00 -15.05 12.92
CA PHE A 11 -17.11 -15.94 12.58
C PHE A 11 -17.87 -15.55 11.31
N LYS A 12 -17.42 -14.51 10.60
CA LYS A 12 -18.00 -14.04 9.32
C LYS A 12 -19.48 -13.63 9.44
N VAL A 13 -19.88 -13.15 10.61
CA VAL A 13 -21.21 -12.54 10.84
C VAL A 13 -21.10 -11.05 10.56
N HIS A 14 -21.45 -10.63 9.34
CA HIS A 14 -21.16 -9.28 8.85
C HIS A 14 -22.15 -8.22 9.32
N SER A 15 -23.36 -8.63 9.72
CA SER A 15 -24.41 -7.74 10.20
C SER A 15 -24.37 -7.64 11.71
N LEU A 16 -24.28 -6.42 12.26
CA LEU A 16 -24.38 -6.20 13.71
C LEU A 16 -25.74 -6.64 14.28
N THR A 17 -26.80 -6.54 13.47
CA THR A 17 -28.14 -7.03 13.84
C THR A 17 -28.14 -8.55 14.02
N ASP A 18 -27.55 -9.27 13.06
CA ASP A 18 -27.46 -10.72 13.10
C ASP A 18 -26.52 -11.17 14.23
N TRP A 19 -25.40 -10.46 14.45
CA TRP A 19 -24.50 -10.76 15.55
C TRP A 19 -25.19 -10.59 16.92
N ALA A 20 -25.87 -9.47 17.14
CA ALA A 20 -26.65 -9.26 18.38
C ALA A 20 -27.75 -10.31 18.59
N ALA A 21 -28.35 -10.81 17.49
CA ALA A 21 -29.30 -11.92 17.57
C ALA A 21 -28.62 -13.24 17.94
N GLN A 22 -27.46 -13.54 17.33
CA GLN A 22 -26.67 -14.74 17.64
C GLN A 22 -26.20 -14.77 19.09
N LEU A 23 -25.80 -13.64 19.68
CA LEU A 23 -25.40 -13.55 21.07
C LEU A 23 -26.54 -13.92 22.05
N LYS A 24 -27.80 -13.67 21.65
CA LYS A 24 -28.97 -14.00 22.46
C LYS A 24 -29.34 -15.47 22.47
N ILE A 25 -29.08 -16.16 21.38
CA ILE A 25 -29.51 -17.56 21.17
C ILE A 25 -28.39 -18.57 21.36
N ASN A 26 -27.12 -18.13 21.22
CA ASN A 26 -25.95 -19.00 21.34
C ASN A 26 -25.12 -18.66 22.57
N PRO A 27 -25.22 -19.49 23.65
CA PRO A 27 -24.48 -19.26 24.88
C PRO A 27 -22.96 -19.16 24.67
N LEU A 28 -22.40 -19.99 23.78
CA LEU A 28 -20.96 -19.99 23.50
C LEU A 28 -20.52 -18.64 22.95
N TYR A 29 -21.27 -18.06 22.03
CA TYR A 29 -20.92 -16.74 21.47
C TYR A 29 -21.00 -15.62 22.52
N ALA A 30 -21.98 -15.67 23.40
CA ALA A 30 -22.09 -14.72 24.52
C ALA A 30 -20.85 -14.82 25.43
N ILE A 31 -20.53 -16.04 25.91
CA ILE A 31 -19.40 -16.31 26.79
C ILE A 31 -18.07 -15.93 26.14
N LEU A 32 -17.81 -16.35 24.90
CA LEU A 32 -16.61 -15.98 24.18
C LEU A 32 -16.50 -14.49 23.97
N SER A 33 -17.62 -13.77 23.85
CA SER A 33 -17.68 -12.32 23.78
C SER A 33 -17.45 -11.61 25.13
N GLY A 34 -17.43 -12.35 26.23
CA GLY A 34 -17.28 -11.82 27.58
C GLY A 34 -18.59 -11.32 28.19
N PHE A 35 -19.73 -11.86 27.75
CA PHE A 35 -21.07 -11.55 28.31
C PHE A 35 -21.67 -12.74 29.02
N HIS A 36 -22.47 -12.48 30.03
CA HIS A 36 -23.34 -13.51 30.59
C HIS A 36 -24.46 -13.86 29.59
N PHE A 37 -24.76 -15.15 29.48
CA PHE A 37 -25.88 -15.56 28.65
C PHE A 37 -27.21 -15.03 29.25
N GLY A 38 -27.99 -14.37 28.39
CA GLY A 38 -29.21 -13.68 28.82
C GLY A 38 -29.02 -12.17 29.08
N ASP A 39 -27.76 -11.71 29.28
CA ASP A 39 -27.43 -10.29 29.46
C ASP A 39 -26.44 -9.85 28.34
N THR A 40 -26.93 -9.87 27.14
CA THR A 40 -26.13 -9.55 25.94
C THR A 40 -26.51 -8.19 25.37
N PRO A 41 -25.56 -7.45 24.78
CA PRO A 41 -25.82 -6.12 24.25
C PRO A 41 -26.77 -6.17 23.05
N GLY A 42 -27.59 -5.14 22.92
CA GLY A 42 -28.38 -4.89 21.73
C GLY A 42 -27.55 -4.28 20.60
N VAL A 43 -28.15 -4.24 19.41
CA VAL A 43 -27.48 -3.67 18.21
C VAL A 43 -27.07 -2.20 18.40
N GLY A 44 -27.90 -1.41 19.13
CA GLY A 44 -27.57 0.01 19.42
C GLY A 44 -26.27 0.15 20.19
N THR A 45 -26.04 -0.72 21.19
CA THR A 45 -24.80 -0.71 21.98
C THR A 45 -23.55 -0.95 21.13
N PHE A 46 -23.65 -1.76 20.07
CA PHE A 46 -22.54 -1.94 19.11
C PHE A 46 -22.29 -0.67 18.29
N TYR A 47 -23.34 -0.01 17.80
CA TYR A 47 -23.17 1.26 17.09
C TYR A 47 -22.60 2.34 18.02
N ASP A 48 -23.06 2.44 19.25
CA ASP A 48 -22.53 3.39 20.25
C ASP A 48 -21.05 3.11 20.53
N PHE A 49 -20.67 1.84 20.65
CA PHE A 49 -19.27 1.45 20.80
C PHE A 49 -18.42 1.90 19.61
N LEU A 50 -18.83 1.59 18.37
CA LEU A 50 -18.09 1.97 17.16
C LEU A 50 -18.05 3.49 16.98
N ASN A 51 -19.11 4.22 17.34
CA ASN A 51 -19.13 5.68 17.33
C ASN A 51 -18.09 6.30 18.25
N ARG A 52 -17.84 5.71 19.42
CA ARG A 52 -16.83 6.19 20.39
C ARG A 52 -15.38 5.97 19.92
N LEU A 53 -15.18 5.11 18.92
CA LEU A 53 -13.86 4.86 18.32
C LEU A 53 -13.51 5.84 17.20
N TRP A 54 -14.40 6.78 16.92
CA TRP A 54 -14.24 7.76 15.86
C TRP A 54 -14.26 9.17 16.43
N ASP A 55 -13.15 9.88 16.30
CA ASP A 55 -12.88 11.15 16.97
C ASP A 55 -13.34 12.35 16.11
N SER A 56 -14.51 12.25 15.46
CA SER A 56 -15.06 13.33 14.63
C SER A 56 -16.59 13.25 14.57
N ASP A 57 -17.23 14.40 14.46
CA ASP A 57 -18.67 14.50 14.17
C ASP A 57 -19.02 14.11 12.72
N SER A 58 -18.04 14.17 11.81
CA SER A 58 -18.21 13.76 10.42
C SER A 58 -17.89 12.27 10.27
N ASP A 59 -18.77 11.52 9.63
CA ASP A 59 -18.56 10.12 9.26
C ASP A 59 -17.57 9.95 8.08
N ASN A 60 -17.10 11.05 7.51
CA ASN A 60 -16.23 11.10 6.33
C ASN A 60 -14.90 11.80 6.65
N LEU A 61 -13.84 11.42 5.93
CA LEU A 61 -12.50 12.02 6.05
C LEU A 61 -12.30 13.19 5.09
N SER A 62 -12.54 12.94 3.81
CA SER A 62 -12.24 13.89 2.73
C SER A 62 -13.24 13.70 1.60
N PRO A 63 -14.43 14.32 1.70
CA PRO A 63 -15.47 14.20 0.70
C PRO A 63 -14.97 14.55 -0.71
N HIS A 64 -15.11 13.62 -1.64
CA HIS A 64 -14.68 13.79 -3.02
C HIS A 64 -15.76 14.49 -3.86
N ILE A 65 -15.47 15.73 -4.26
CA ILE A 65 -16.41 16.59 -4.98
C ILE A 65 -16.39 16.25 -6.48
N HIS A 66 -17.58 15.99 -7.01
CA HIS A 66 -17.78 15.76 -8.43
C HIS A 66 -18.49 16.96 -9.07
N PRO A 67 -17.82 17.72 -9.95
CA PRO A 67 -18.50 18.77 -10.70
C PRO A 67 -19.54 18.16 -11.65
N LEU A 68 -20.73 18.78 -11.72
CA LEU A 68 -21.81 18.31 -12.57
C LEU A 68 -21.42 18.36 -14.07
N LYS A 69 -20.71 19.42 -14.46
CA LYS A 69 -20.18 19.59 -15.81
C LYS A 69 -18.66 19.37 -15.78
N LYS A 70 -18.22 18.22 -16.29
CA LYS A 70 -16.79 18.04 -16.57
C LYS A 70 -16.37 19.10 -17.59
N LYS A 71 -15.31 19.87 -17.30
CA LYS A 71 -14.66 20.69 -18.32
C LYS A 71 -14.35 19.78 -19.51
N LYS A 72 -14.99 20.07 -20.64
CA LYS A 72 -14.67 19.36 -21.89
C LYS A 72 -13.26 19.77 -22.27
N VAL A 73 -12.34 18.84 -22.15
CA VAL A 73 -10.99 19.01 -22.73
C VAL A 73 -11.19 19.17 -24.23
N GLN A 74 -10.79 20.29 -24.79
CA GLN A 74 -10.87 20.50 -26.23
C GLN A 74 -9.99 19.45 -26.92
N LYS A 75 -10.59 18.68 -27.82
CA LYS A 75 -9.81 17.75 -28.63
C LYS A 75 -8.89 18.58 -29.52
N PRO A 76 -7.61 18.17 -29.70
CA PRO A 76 -6.71 18.87 -30.58
C PRO A 76 -7.32 18.95 -31.99
N LYS A 77 -7.30 20.15 -32.57
CA LYS A 77 -7.90 20.42 -33.89
C LYS A 77 -6.95 20.03 -35.03
N GLN A 78 -5.65 19.86 -34.74
CA GLN A 78 -4.63 19.54 -35.74
C GLN A 78 -3.80 18.32 -35.33
N LYS A 79 -3.31 17.57 -36.34
CA LYS A 79 -2.46 16.40 -36.13
C LYS A 79 -1.09 16.85 -35.55
N GLY A 80 -0.81 16.47 -34.30
CA GLY A 80 0.39 16.87 -33.55
C GLY A 80 0.18 17.87 -32.43
N GLU A 81 -0.99 18.45 -32.32
CA GLU A 81 -1.37 19.32 -31.21
C GLU A 81 -1.68 18.47 -29.95
N LYS A 82 -1.05 18.80 -28.83
CA LYS A 82 -1.36 18.13 -27.56
C LYS A 82 -2.64 18.71 -26.98
N ALA A 83 -3.57 17.86 -26.58
CA ALA A 83 -4.74 18.30 -25.81
C ALA A 83 -4.27 19.01 -24.53
N GLU A 84 -5.00 20.07 -24.12
CA GLU A 84 -4.79 20.66 -22.77
C GLU A 84 -4.92 19.56 -21.73
N SER A 85 -3.83 19.24 -21.05
CA SER A 85 -3.85 18.32 -19.92
C SER A 85 -4.40 19.08 -18.71
N ILE A 86 -5.38 18.51 -18.03
CA ILE A 86 -5.69 18.92 -16.66
C ILE A 86 -4.40 18.75 -15.86
N GLU A 87 -3.89 19.82 -15.26
CA GLU A 87 -2.70 19.75 -14.41
C GLU A 87 -2.95 18.73 -13.29
N LYS A 88 -2.26 17.59 -13.40
CA LYS A 88 -2.26 16.59 -12.34
C LYS A 88 -1.03 16.83 -11.49
N ILE A 89 -1.19 16.78 -10.17
CA ILE A 89 -0.08 16.83 -9.24
C ILE A 89 0.90 15.73 -9.63
N THR A 90 2.14 16.10 -9.88
CA THR A 90 3.19 15.14 -10.19
C THR A 90 3.69 14.47 -8.91
N VAL A 91 4.27 13.27 -9.04
CA VAL A 91 4.90 12.56 -7.91
C VAL A 91 5.97 13.44 -7.24
N GLU A 92 6.72 14.23 -8.00
CA GLU A 92 7.71 15.18 -7.50
C GLU A 92 7.09 16.28 -6.61
N GLN A 93 5.99 16.87 -7.07
CA GLN A 93 5.27 17.88 -6.31
C GLN A 93 4.65 17.31 -5.03
N LEU A 94 4.15 16.06 -5.13
CA LEU A 94 3.59 15.37 -3.98
C LEU A 94 4.65 15.06 -2.92
N PHE A 95 5.84 14.58 -3.30
CA PHE A 95 6.95 14.39 -2.37
C PHE A 95 7.25 15.69 -1.61
N LYS A 96 7.44 16.80 -2.31
CA LYS A 96 7.72 18.10 -1.69
C LYS A 96 6.61 18.54 -0.74
N SER A 97 5.35 18.31 -1.13
CA SER A 97 4.21 18.62 -0.28
C SER A 97 4.20 17.75 0.99
N MET A 98 4.43 16.45 0.86
CA MET A 98 4.45 15.53 2.00
C MET A 98 5.61 15.82 2.96
N GLU A 99 6.81 16.10 2.44
CA GLU A 99 7.97 16.45 3.25
C GLU A 99 7.80 17.77 4.04
N SER A 100 7.02 18.70 3.50
CA SER A 100 6.69 19.96 4.17
C SER A 100 5.47 19.88 5.09
N SER A 101 4.71 18.78 5.03
CA SER A 101 3.50 18.59 5.83
C SER A 101 3.85 18.03 7.21
N SER A 102 3.13 18.48 8.23
CA SER A 102 3.15 17.88 9.56
C SER A 102 1.89 17.07 9.75
N PHE A 103 2.03 15.79 10.11
CA PHE A 103 0.91 14.89 10.41
C PHE A 103 0.92 14.55 11.89
N SER A 104 -0.23 14.68 12.55
CA SER A 104 -0.46 14.18 13.90
C SER A 104 -1.57 13.13 13.88
N ILE A 105 -1.39 12.07 14.65
CA ILE A 105 -2.45 11.07 14.81
C ILE A 105 -3.65 11.66 15.54
N ASP A 106 -3.44 12.58 16.47
CA ASP A 106 -4.52 13.20 17.24
C ASP A 106 -5.46 14.06 16.37
N ASP A 107 -5.01 14.49 15.21
CA ASP A 107 -5.82 15.23 14.25
C ASP A 107 -6.64 14.31 13.31
N GLN A 108 -6.49 12.99 13.45
CA GLN A 108 -7.17 12.05 12.57
C GLN A 108 -8.47 11.53 13.19
N PRO A 109 -9.59 11.49 12.46
CA PRO A 109 -10.84 10.92 12.95
C PRO A 109 -10.76 9.47 13.43
N TYR A 110 -9.77 8.72 12.97
CA TYR A 110 -9.51 7.33 13.38
C TYR A 110 -8.44 7.20 14.48
N ALA A 111 -8.11 8.29 15.19
CA ALA A 111 -7.03 8.31 16.19
C ALA A 111 -7.23 7.27 17.30
N SER A 112 -8.43 7.17 17.87
CA SER A 112 -8.75 6.19 18.91
C SER A 112 -8.61 4.75 18.40
N LEU A 113 -9.09 4.45 17.20
CA LEU A 113 -8.90 3.14 16.55
C LEU A 113 -7.42 2.80 16.37
N PHE A 114 -6.65 3.74 15.83
CA PHE A 114 -5.22 3.55 15.63
C PHE A 114 -4.47 3.35 16.96
N LYS A 115 -4.78 4.13 18.00
CA LYS A 115 -4.13 4.00 19.31
C LYS A 115 -4.38 2.63 19.94
N ILE A 116 -5.61 2.12 19.87
CA ILE A 116 -5.94 0.76 20.34
C ILE A 116 -5.17 -0.28 19.51
N TYR A 117 -5.21 -0.17 18.19
CA TYR A 117 -4.48 -1.08 17.30
C TYR A 117 -2.97 -1.06 17.60
N ASN A 118 -2.37 0.12 17.70
CA ASN A 118 -0.94 0.27 17.96
C ASN A 118 -0.56 -0.31 19.33
N HIS A 119 -1.28 0.07 20.38
CA HIS A 119 -0.92 -0.31 21.75
C HIS A 119 -1.18 -1.79 22.03
N GLU A 120 -2.36 -2.30 21.68
CA GLU A 120 -2.81 -3.63 22.07
C GLU A 120 -2.40 -4.74 21.09
N PHE A 121 -2.04 -4.40 19.85
CA PHE A 121 -1.78 -5.39 18.79
C PHE A 121 -0.41 -5.22 18.15
N LEU A 122 -0.11 -4.06 17.58
CA LEU A 122 1.15 -3.83 16.88
C LEU A 122 2.34 -3.90 17.86
N THR A 123 2.27 -3.18 18.97
CA THR A 123 3.33 -3.19 20.02
C THR A 123 3.50 -4.59 20.63
N VAL A 124 2.43 -5.33 20.80
CA VAL A 124 2.52 -6.72 21.30
C VAL A 124 3.19 -7.62 20.27
N SER A 125 2.89 -7.49 18.97
CA SER A 125 3.56 -8.24 17.93
C SER A 125 5.06 -7.90 17.85
N ILE A 126 5.42 -6.63 18.05
CA ILE A 126 6.84 -6.21 18.16
C ILE A 126 7.49 -6.86 19.36
N SER A 127 6.87 -6.84 20.53
CA SER A 127 7.41 -7.45 21.76
C SER A 127 7.58 -8.95 21.65
N LYS A 128 6.79 -9.61 20.81
CA LYS A 128 6.91 -11.04 20.48
C LYS A 128 8.00 -11.34 19.43
N GLY A 129 8.67 -10.30 18.90
CA GLY A 129 9.69 -10.44 17.87
C GLY A 129 9.16 -10.74 16.47
N LEU A 130 7.85 -10.56 16.23
CA LEU A 130 7.23 -10.79 14.92
C LEU A 130 7.49 -9.66 13.93
N ILE A 131 7.89 -8.48 14.41
CA ILE A 131 8.23 -7.30 13.63
C ILE A 131 9.53 -6.70 14.17
N ASP A 132 10.54 -6.61 13.31
CA ASP A 132 11.80 -5.90 13.63
C ASP A 132 11.67 -4.43 13.25
N THR A 133 11.49 -3.57 14.24
CA THR A 133 11.39 -2.11 14.05
C THR A 133 12.73 -1.43 13.80
N SER A 134 13.84 -2.10 14.13
CA SER A 134 15.20 -1.56 13.95
C SER A 134 15.71 -1.70 12.51
N ASN A 135 15.14 -2.63 11.74
CA ASN A 135 15.53 -2.92 10.36
C ASN A 135 14.30 -3.34 9.54
N LEU A 136 13.32 -2.44 9.47
CA LEU A 136 12.03 -2.75 8.87
C LEU A 136 12.11 -2.72 7.33
N SER A 137 11.70 -3.80 6.71
CA SER A 137 11.41 -3.87 5.28
C SER A 137 9.92 -3.74 5.06
N ILE A 138 9.48 -2.74 4.31
CA ILE A 138 8.06 -2.52 4.03
C ILE A 138 7.71 -2.87 2.59
N ALA A 139 6.62 -3.60 2.42
CA ALA A 139 5.92 -3.73 1.15
C ALA A 139 4.68 -2.84 1.15
N GLY A 140 4.36 -2.26 0.01
CA GLY A 140 3.16 -1.46 -0.17
C GLY A 140 2.40 -1.88 -1.41
N ASP A 141 1.08 -1.98 -1.30
CA ASP A 141 0.21 -2.34 -2.42
C ASP A 141 -1.17 -1.72 -2.25
N GLY A 142 -1.79 -1.32 -3.38
CA GLY A 142 -3.15 -0.82 -3.43
C GLY A 142 -4.15 -1.94 -3.70
N MET A 143 -5.29 -1.91 -3.03
CA MET A 143 -6.34 -2.90 -3.20
C MET A 143 -7.71 -2.21 -3.39
N PRO A 144 -8.47 -2.55 -4.45
CA PRO A 144 -9.82 -2.04 -4.63
C PRO A 144 -10.75 -2.54 -3.51
N VAL A 145 -11.46 -1.62 -2.87
CA VAL A 145 -12.53 -1.90 -1.91
C VAL A 145 -13.85 -1.43 -2.50
N VAL A 146 -14.65 -2.39 -2.97
CA VAL A 146 -15.93 -2.13 -3.58
C VAL A 146 -16.97 -1.83 -2.51
N THR A 147 -17.71 -0.74 -2.71
CA THR A 147 -18.74 -0.31 -1.79
C THR A 147 -20.13 -0.41 -2.40
N SER A 148 -21.15 -0.18 -1.59
CA SER A 148 -22.54 -0.02 -2.08
C SER A 148 -22.85 1.40 -2.57
N ALA A 149 -21.83 2.23 -2.79
CA ALA A 149 -22.00 3.57 -3.34
C ALA A 149 -22.64 3.48 -4.72
N ARG A 150 -23.71 4.27 -4.89
CA ARG A 150 -24.45 4.27 -6.15
C ARG A 150 -23.85 5.29 -7.11
N GLU A 151 -23.92 4.99 -8.40
CA GLU A 151 -23.50 5.87 -9.49
C GLU A 151 -24.23 7.23 -9.47
N ARG A 152 -25.45 7.27 -8.94
CA ARG A 152 -26.22 8.50 -8.80
C ARG A 152 -25.62 9.39 -7.72
N LYS A 153 -25.15 10.55 -8.13
CA LYS A 153 -24.58 11.57 -7.24
C LYS A 153 -25.67 12.39 -6.54
N HIS A 154 -25.47 12.63 -5.25
CA HIS A 154 -26.37 13.42 -4.41
C HIS A 154 -26.02 14.91 -4.44
N ARG A 155 -27.02 15.78 -4.33
CA ARG A 155 -26.83 17.23 -4.19
C ARG A 155 -26.28 17.56 -2.80
N ILE A 156 -25.36 18.51 -2.75
CA ILE A 156 -24.80 19.05 -1.51
C ILE A 156 -25.48 20.38 -1.16
N CYS A 157 -25.99 21.06 -2.19
CA CYS A 157 -26.56 22.38 -2.06
C CYS A 157 -28.03 22.37 -1.54
N LYS A 158 -28.45 23.46 -0.97
CA LYS A 158 -29.82 23.71 -0.54
C LYS A 158 -30.75 24.30 -1.66
N CYS A 159 -30.35 24.18 -2.91
CA CYS A 159 -31.12 24.75 -4.04
C CYS A 159 -32.53 24.19 -4.12
N SER A 160 -32.75 22.93 -3.75
CA SER A 160 -34.12 22.35 -3.73
C SER A 160 -35.01 22.96 -2.66
N GLU A 161 -34.46 23.38 -1.54
CA GLU A 161 -35.20 24.07 -0.46
C GLU A 161 -35.65 25.46 -0.91
N ASN A 162 -34.88 26.08 -1.81
CA ASN A 162 -35.19 27.37 -2.43
C ASN A 162 -36.00 27.26 -3.74
N GLY A 163 -36.62 26.10 -4.00
CA GLY A 163 -37.46 25.89 -5.19
C GLY A 163 -36.71 25.70 -6.51
N ILE A 164 -35.36 25.65 -6.47
CA ILE A 164 -34.53 25.44 -7.67
C ILE A 164 -34.43 23.95 -7.97
N THR A 165 -35.18 23.49 -8.98
CA THR A 165 -35.23 22.08 -9.37
C THR A 165 -34.01 21.63 -10.19
N SER A 166 -33.33 22.53 -10.89
CA SER A 166 -32.11 22.27 -11.65
C SER A 166 -31.01 23.24 -11.24
N CYS A 167 -29.89 22.71 -10.76
CA CYS A 167 -28.71 23.49 -10.38
C CYS A 167 -27.41 22.80 -10.86
N ASP A 168 -26.41 23.62 -11.13
CA ASP A 168 -25.06 23.17 -11.55
C ASP A 168 -24.09 22.98 -10.35
N CYS A 169 -24.62 22.94 -9.12
CA CYS A 169 -23.80 22.74 -7.91
C CYS A 169 -23.18 21.37 -7.88
N ASP A 170 -22.07 21.28 -7.16
CA ASP A 170 -21.31 20.05 -6.96
C ASP A 170 -22.14 18.91 -6.35
N ARG A 171 -21.66 17.70 -6.54
CA ARG A 171 -22.32 16.46 -6.13
C ARG A 171 -21.36 15.57 -5.38
N TYR A 172 -21.88 14.72 -4.48
CA TYR A 172 -21.18 13.60 -3.88
C TYR A 172 -21.82 12.27 -4.27
N PHE A 173 -21.04 11.18 -4.23
CA PHE A 173 -21.63 9.85 -4.18
C PHE A 173 -22.39 9.63 -2.86
N SER A 174 -23.16 8.55 -2.77
CA SER A 174 -23.84 8.16 -1.53
C SER A 174 -22.86 7.87 -0.37
N GLN A 175 -21.60 7.61 -0.70
CA GLN A 175 -20.47 7.62 0.21
C GLN A 175 -19.50 8.71 -0.26
N PRO A 176 -19.45 9.86 0.42
CA PRO A 176 -18.80 11.06 -0.10
C PRO A 176 -17.30 10.93 -0.37
N ASP A 177 -16.59 10.08 0.40
CA ASP A 177 -15.14 9.87 0.22
C ASP A 177 -14.81 8.88 -0.91
N CYS A 178 -15.83 8.20 -1.48
CA CYS A 178 -15.65 7.27 -2.58
C CYS A 178 -15.47 7.95 -3.93
N ASP A 179 -14.81 7.25 -4.85
CA ASP A 179 -14.76 7.61 -6.27
C ASP A 179 -14.88 6.36 -7.15
N VAL A 180 -14.81 6.59 -8.47
CA VAL A 180 -14.79 5.53 -9.48
C VAL A 180 -13.35 5.09 -9.71
N GLY A 181 -13.09 3.82 -9.51
CA GLY A 181 -11.83 3.15 -9.83
C GLY A 181 -12.01 2.10 -10.93
N TYR A 182 -10.90 1.56 -11.39
CA TYR A 182 -10.87 0.44 -12.32
C TYR A 182 -10.11 -0.73 -11.71
N ASP A 183 -10.78 -1.85 -11.54
CA ASP A 183 -10.18 -3.09 -11.05
C ASP A 183 -9.66 -3.89 -12.25
N SER A 184 -8.36 -3.89 -12.44
CA SER A 184 -7.69 -4.59 -13.55
C SER A 184 -7.77 -6.11 -13.43
N SER A 185 -7.96 -6.64 -12.23
CA SER A 185 -8.09 -8.10 -12.01
C SER A 185 -9.45 -8.63 -12.44
N ARG A 186 -10.49 -7.79 -12.33
CA ARG A 186 -11.88 -8.10 -12.70
C ARG A 186 -12.31 -7.47 -14.03
N ASP A 187 -11.44 -6.65 -14.64
CA ASP A 187 -11.70 -5.90 -15.88
C ASP A 187 -12.99 -5.04 -15.81
N CYS A 188 -13.23 -4.38 -14.69
CA CYS A 188 -14.45 -3.60 -14.47
C CYS A 188 -14.22 -2.31 -13.67
N PHE A 189 -15.11 -1.33 -13.90
CA PHE A 189 -15.19 -0.16 -13.04
C PHE A 189 -15.95 -0.46 -11.76
N TYR A 190 -15.52 0.14 -10.66
CA TYR A 190 -16.19 0.03 -9.36
C TYR A 190 -16.30 1.40 -8.68
N HIS A 191 -17.23 1.49 -7.73
CA HIS A 191 -17.39 2.64 -6.85
C HIS A 191 -16.90 2.27 -5.45
N GLY A 192 -15.94 3.00 -4.94
CA GLY A 192 -15.37 2.66 -3.65
C GLY A 192 -14.08 3.39 -3.31
N TYR A 193 -13.23 2.66 -2.61
CA TYR A 193 -11.92 3.12 -2.16
C TYR A 193 -10.81 2.32 -2.84
N ASP A 194 -9.63 2.91 -2.87
CA ASP A 194 -8.37 2.22 -2.99
C ASP A 194 -7.74 2.14 -1.60
N LEU A 195 -7.68 0.93 -1.02
CA LEU A 195 -7.02 0.68 0.24
C LEU A 195 -5.53 0.50 -0.02
N TYR A 196 -4.73 1.49 0.39
CA TYR A 196 -3.29 1.33 0.36
C TYR A 196 -2.80 0.78 1.71
N MET A 197 -2.12 -0.37 1.69
CA MET A 197 -1.63 -1.06 2.86
C MET A 197 -0.10 -1.08 2.91
N LEU A 198 0.48 -0.74 4.06
CA LEU A 198 1.88 -1.00 4.37
C LEU A 198 1.98 -2.27 5.22
N VAL A 199 2.88 -3.17 4.83
CA VAL A 199 3.06 -4.49 5.45
C VAL A 199 4.52 -4.70 5.81
N ALA A 200 4.79 -5.33 6.96
CA ALA A 200 6.12 -5.77 7.35
C ALA A 200 6.53 -6.98 6.52
N SER A 201 7.29 -6.75 5.44
CA SER A 201 7.65 -7.81 4.48
C SER A 201 8.73 -8.76 4.98
N ASN A 202 9.39 -8.43 6.08
CA ASN A 202 10.34 -9.30 6.78
C ASN A 202 9.70 -10.05 7.97
N SER A 203 8.40 -9.93 8.15
CA SER A 203 7.63 -10.76 9.09
C SER A 203 7.19 -12.06 8.41
N GLU A 204 7.34 -13.20 9.09
CA GLU A 204 6.88 -14.50 8.60
C GLU A 204 5.35 -14.56 8.42
N SER A 205 4.62 -13.69 9.12
CA SER A 205 3.16 -13.64 9.13
C SER A 205 2.58 -12.54 8.24
N ASP A 206 3.40 -11.83 7.45
CA ASP A 206 2.96 -10.73 6.57
C ASP A 206 2.09 -9.69 7.29
N LEU A 207 2.57 -9.20 8.45
CA LEU A 207 1.76 -8.38 9.33
C LEU A 207 1.51 -6.98 8.78
N PRO A 208 0.23 -6.52 8.73
CA PRO A 208 -0.11 -5.18 8.31
C PRO A 208 0.38 -4.15 9.34
N LEU A 209 0.88 -3.03 8.85
CA LEU A 209 1.42 -1.95 9.69
C LEU A 209 0.48 -0.74 9.74
N PHE A 210 0.05 -0.29 8.59
CA PHE A 210 -0.74 0.93 8.49
C PHE A 210 -1.58 0.98 7.21
N PRO A 211 -2.90 1.18 7.31
CA PRO A 211 -3.82 1.30 6.19
C PRO A 211 -4.15 2.77 5.89
N LEU A 212 -4.45 3.08 4.63
CA LEU A 212 -5.10 4.31 4.25
C LEU A 212 -6.16 4.05 3.17
N LEU A 213 -7.41 4.41 3.44
CA LEU A 213 -8.47 4.39 2.45
C LEU A 213 -8.43 5.67 1.62
N ASN A 214 -8.10 5.53 0.35
CA ASN A 214 -8.09 6.60 -0.64
C ASN A 214 -9.35 6.52 -1.53
N PRO A 215 -9.78 7.62 -2.18
CA PRO A 215 -10.75 7.50 -3.26
C PRO A 215 -10.26 6.55 -4.36
N ALA A 216 -11.15 5.72 -4.91
CA ALA A 216 -10.78 4.68 -5.88
C ALA A 216 -10.05 5.19 -7.15
N SER A 217 -10.14 6.49 -7.45
CA SER A 217 -9.42 7.12 -8.58
C SER A 217 -7.97 7.48 -8.28
N LYS A 218 -7.50 7.29 -7.03
CA LYS A 218 -6.14 7.62 -6.64
C LYS A 218 -5.16 6.59 -7.21
N HIS A 219 -4.06 7.06 -7.76
CA HIS A 219 -3.01 6.20 -8.30
C HIS A 219 -2.10 5.69 -7.17
N ASP A 220 -1.69 4.42 -7.22
CA ASP A 220 -0.88 3.74 -6.19
C ASP A 220 0.37 4.52 -5.77
N SER A 221 1.07 5.13 -6.75
CA SER A 221 2.23 5.96 -6.43
C SER A 221 1.93 7.19 -5.58
N HIS A 222 0.70 7.69 -5.57
CA HIS A 222 0.25 8.75 -4.68
C HIS A 222 -0.25 8.16 -3.35
N GLY A 223 -0.98 7.05 -3.42
CA GLY A 223 -1.47 6.31 -2.25
C GLY A 223 -0.33 5.91 -1.31
N PHE A 224 0.74 5.34 -1.88
CA PHE A 224 1.93 5.00 -1.10
C PHE A 224 2.50 6.19 -0.34
N LEU A 225 2.73 7.33 -1.00
CA LEU A 225 3.37 8.49 -0.36
C LEU A 225 2.54 9.01 0.81
N GLU A 226 1.25 9.17 0.61
CA GLU A 226 0.36 9.65 1.67
C GLU A 226 0.29 8.68 2.85
N THR A 227 0.28 7.37 2.58
CA THR A 227 0.29 6.32 3.60
C THR A 227 1.63 6.29 4.34
N TYR A 228 2.73 6.34 3.60
CA TYR A 228 4.09 6.27 4.15
C TYR A 228 4.43 7.46 5.03
N PHE A 229 4.13 8.70 4.61
CA PHE A 229 4.45 9.88 5.40
C PHE A 229 3.62 9.96 6.68
N ARG A 230 2.34 9.52 6.66
CA ARG A 230 1.54 9.38 7.89
C ARG A 230 2.09 8.27 8.80
N PHE A 231 2.41 7.12 8.24
CA PHE A 231 3.04 6.03 8.99
C PHE A 231 4.30 6.50 9.71
N ARG A 232 5.20 7.19 9.01
CA ARG A 232 6.43 7.76 9.58
C ARG A 232 6.16 8.78 10.70
N ALA A 233 5.14 9.61 10.55
CA ALA A 233 4.78 10.61 11.55
C ALA A 233 4.14 9.98 12.80
N PHE A 234 3.34 8.92 12.62
CA PHE A 234 2.62 8.28 13.73
C PHE A 234 3.47 7.23 14.46
N LEU A 235 4.45 6.66 13.79
CA LEU A 235 5.35 5.62 14.30
C LEU A 235 6.82 6.00 14.01
N PRO A 236 7.34 7.06 14.64
CA PRO A 236 8.67 7.60 14.34
C PRO A 236 9.83 6.65 14.70
N ASP A 237 9.60 5.72 15.62
CA ASP A 237 10.62 4.78 16.11
C ASP A 237 10.89 3.61 15.16
N PHE A 238 10.14 3.52 14.05
CA PHE A 238 10.34 2.49 13.05
C PHE A 238 11.45 2.89 12.07
N HIS A 239 12.53 2.11 12.07
CA HIS A 239 13.67 2.27 11.16
C HIS A 239 13.45 1.49 9.87
N ILE A 240 13.06 2.21 8.80
CA ILE A 240 12.78 1.61 7.51
C ILE A 240 14.06 1.50 6.70
N SER A 241 14.45 0.27 6.37
CA SER A 241 15.65 -0.05 5.60
C SER A 241 15.38 -0.34 4.13
N LYS A 242 14.19 -0.85 3.79
CA LYS A 242 13.85 -1.28 2.42
C LYS A 242 12.43 -0.90 2.05
N TRP A 243 12.26 -0.52 0.77
CA TRP A 243 10.96 -0.40 0.11
C TRP A 243 10.82 -1.46 -0.98
N LEU A 244 9.77 -2.26 -0.90
CA LEU A 244 9.42 -3.30 -1.86
C LEU A 244 8.12 -2.89 -2.57
N LEU A 245 8.24 -2.37 -3.79
CA LEU A 245 7.12 -1.75 -4.49
C LEU A 245 7.02 -2.26 -5.93
N ASP A 246 5.83 -2.19 -6.48
CA ASP A 246 5.57 -2.57 -7.87
C ASP A 246 6.01 -1.49 -8.87
N SER A 247 5.83 -1.77 -10.15
CA SER A 247 6.23 -0.89 -11.26
C SER A 247 5.44 0.43 -11.35
N ALA A 248 4.32 0.59 -10.66
CA ALA A 248 3.60 1.86 -10.57
C ALA A 248 4.44 2.96 -9.89
N HIS A 249 5.35 2.56 -9.02
CA HIS A 249 6.24 3.42 -8.24
C HIS A 249 7.59 3.71 -8.92
N ASP A 250 7.86 3.13 -10.11
CA ASP A 250 9.11 3.29 -10.85
C ASP A 250 9.28 4.71 -11.41
N THR A 251 9.57 5.66 -10.52
CA THR A 251 9.84 7.07 -10.86
C THR A 251 11.06 7.60 -10.13
N MET A 252 11.80 8.52 -10.77
CA MET A 252 13.03 9.08 -10.20
C MET A 252 12.90 9.69 -8.80
N PRO A 253 11.79 10.37 -8.45
CA PRO A 253 11.60 10.90 -7.09
C PRO A 253 11.68 9.83 -5.99
N TYR A 254 11.15 8.64 -6.22
CA TYR A 254 11.23 7.51 -5.28
C TYR A 254 12.67 7.10 -4.99
N TYR A 255 13.46 6.89 -6.06
CA TYR A 255 14.87 6.49 -5.91
C TYR A 255 15.71 7.57 -5.26
N ARG A 256 15.41 8.85 -5.54
CA ARG A 256 16.11 9.97 -4.91
C ARG A 256 15.81 10.02 -3.43
N TYR A 257 14.54 9.97 -3.03
CA TYR A 257 14.12 9.97 -1.63
C TYR A 257 14.74 8.79 -0.87
N CYS A 258 14.72 7.58 -1.44
CA CYS A 258 15.34 6.41 -0.84
C CYS A 258 16.83 6.64 -0.58
N ARG A 259 17.57 7.18 -1.56
CA ARG A 259 18.99 7.48 -1.42
C ARG A 259 19.26 8.51 -0.33
N GLU A 260 18.46 9.56 -0.24
CA GLU A 260 18.61 10.65 0.72
C GLU A 260 18.29 10.21 2.16
N ASN A 261 17.43 9.21 2.30
CA ASN A 261 17.00 8.67 3.60
C ASN A 261 17.63 7.32 3.95
N GLY A 262 18.61 6.83 3.19
CA GLY A 262 19.29 5.56 3.48
C GLY A 262 18.43 4.31 3.28
N ILE A 263 17.33 4.42 2.52
CA ILE A 263 16.40 3.33 2.24
C ILE A 263 16.83 2.63 0.95
N GLN A 264 16.80 1.32 0.94
CA GLN A 264 17.12 0.53 -0.25
C GLN A 264 15.84 0.25 -1.07
N PRO A 265 15.73 0.75 -2.32
CA PRO A 265 14.56 0.54 -3.14
C PRO A 265 14.63 -0.78 -3.91
N PHE A 266 13.62 -1.62 -3.77
CA PHE A 266 13.34 -2.78 -4.61
C PHE A 266 12.04 -2.50 -5.36
N ILE A 267 12.15 -1.79 -6.49
CA ILE A 267 11.00 -1.33 -7.29
C ILE A 267 11.11 -1.96 -8.68
N ASP A 268 10.06 -2.60 -9.16
CA ASP A 268 10.06 -3.16 -10.51
C ASP A 268 10.06 -2.07 -11.59
N LEU A 269 10.60 -2.38 -12.76
CA LEU A 269 10.67 -1.42 -13.84
C LEU A 269 9.35 -1.30 -14.59
N ASN A 270 8.89 -0.08 -14.78
CA ASN A 270 7.75 0.21 -15.62
C ASN A 270 8.16 0.23 -17.09
N GLU A 271 7.72 -0.77 -17.86
CA GLU A 271 8.06 -0.92 -19.27
C GLU A 271 7.63 0.28 -20.12
N LYS A 272 6.51 0.93 -19.79
CA LYS A 272 6.04 2.16 -20.48
C LYS A 272 7.01 3.34 -20.36
N ARG A 273 7.89 3.32 -19.33
CA ARG A 273 8.93 4.35 -19.10
C ARG A 273 10.28 3.98 -19.70
N GLY A 274 10.33 2.91 -20.49
CA GLY A 274 11.51 2.34 -21.10
C GLY A 274 12.22 1.33 -20.21
N ILE A 275 12.73 0.28 -20.83
CA ILE A 275 13.40 -0.87 -20.21
C ILE A 275 14.91 -0.91 -20.51
N SER A 276 15.43 0.13 -21.13
CA SER A 276 16.85 0.27 -21.42
C SER A 276 17.23 1.75 -21.50
N MET A 277 18.50 2.04 -21.28
CA MET A 277 19.03 3.40 -21.40
C MET A 277 20.40 3.39 -22.10
N LYS A 278 20.68 4.42 -22.89
CA LYS A 278 22.04 4.69 -23.36
C LYS A 278 22.91 5.15 -22.18
N TYR A 279 24.09 4.55 -22.05
CA TYR A 279 25.06 4.91 -21.04
C TYR A 279 26.42 5.19 -21.68
N LYS A 280 26.84 6.46 -21.64
CA LYS A 280 27.97 6.94 -22.42
C LYS A 280 27.76 6.57 -23.91
N ASP A 281 28.67 6.87 -24.77
CA ASP A 281 28.46 6.71 -26.22
C ASP A 281 28.45 5.25 -26.69
N ASP A 282 28.90 4.32 -25.85
CA ASP A 282 29.28 2.97 -26.25
C ASP A 282 28.43 1.85 -25.68
N PHE A 283 27.55 2.14 -24.72
CA PHE A 283 26.81 1.11 -23.96
C PHE A 283 25.34 1.40 -23.90
N THR A 284 24.57 0.32 -23.81
CA THR A 284 23.15 0.35 -23.42
C THR A 284 23.01 -0.45 -22.14
N ILE A 285 22.33 0.07 -21.15
CA ILE A 285 21.98 -0.69 -19.95
C ILE A 285 20.62 -1.34 -20.19
N ALA A 286 20.56 -2.67 -20.05
CA ALA A 286 19.34 -3.46 -20.18
C ALA A 286 18.48 -3.36 -18.90
N LYS A 287 17.25 -3.88 -18.96
CA LYS A 287 16.30 -3.87 -17.83
C LYS A 287 16.81 -4.53 -16.54
N ASP A 288 17.72 -5.48 -16.67
CA ASP A 288 18.39 -6.17 -15.57
C ASP A 288 19.58 -5.38 -14.99
N GLY A 289 19.84 -4.17 -15.48
CA GLY A 289 20.97 -3.34 -15.05
C GLY A 289 22.32 -3.74 -15.65
N ILE A 290 22.35 -4.71 -16.58
CA ILE A 290 23.58 -5.18 -17.19
C ILE A 290 23.92 -4.34 -18.43
N PRO A 291 25.15 -3.82 -18.55
CA PRO A 291 25.59 -3.13 -19.76
C PRO A 291 25.67 -4.08 -20.96
N ILE A 292 25.17 -3.62 -22.09
CA ILE A 292 25.32 -4.26 -23.39
C ILE A 292 26.39 -3.49 -24.16
N CYS A 293 27.45 -4.18 -24.64
CA CYS A 293 28.54 -3.59 -25.38
C CYS A 293 28.15 -3.30 -26.86
N LYS A 294 29.00 -2.59 -27.62
CA LYS A 294 28.78 -2.30 -29.05
C LYS A 294 28.49 -3.53 -29.92
N ALA A 295 29.02 -4.69 -29.56
CA ALA A 295 28.77 -5.95 -30.24
C ALA A 295 27.46 -6.64 -29.83
N GLY A 296 26.55 -5.94 -29.10
CA GLY A 296 25.25 -6.46 -28.67
C GLY A 296 25.33 -7.55 -27.58
N ARG A 297 26.46 -7.69 -26.90
CA ARG A 297 26.63 -8.72 -25.86
C ARG A 297 26.50 -8.12 -24.45
N LYS A 298 25.78 -8.81 -23.56
CA LYS A 298 25.76 -8.49 -22.16
C LYS A 298 27.14 -8.65 -21.55
N MET A 299 27.56 -7.68 -20.75
CA MET A 299 28.85 -7.71 -20.07
C MET A 299 28.78 -8.59 -18.80
N ASN A 300 29.91 -9.21 -18.45
CA ASN A 300 30.01 -10.01 -17.24
C ASN A 300 30.21 -9.10 -16.02
N HIS A 301 29.50 -9.34 -14.94
CA HIS A 301 29.75 -8.69 -13.65
C HIS A 301 31.17 -9.07 -13.17
N ASP A 302 31.95 -8.09 -12.78
CA ASP A 302 33.38 -8.24 -12.39
C ASP A 302 33.67 -7.59 -11.03
N GLY A 303 32.67 -7.57 -10.17
CA GLY A 303 32.77 -7.08 -8.80
C GLY A 303 31.95 -5.83 -8.53
N SER A 304 31.94 -5.45 -7.29
CA SER A 304 31.24 -4.26 -6.79
C SER A 304 32.13 -3.49 -5.81
N GLU A 305 31.93 -2.18 -5.76
CA GLU A 305 32.58 -1.29 -4.80
C GLU A 305 31.48 -0.63 -3.91
N PRO A 306 31.08 -1.28 -2.81
CA PRO A 306 30.00 -0.80 -1.96
C PRO A 306 30.20 0.63 -1.43
N SER A 307 31.44 0.96 -1.04
CA SER A 307 31.80 2.30 -0.55
C SER A 307 31.57 3.43 -1.55
N LYS A 308 31.54 3.09 -2.85
CA LYS A 308 31.27 4.05 -3.96
C LYS A 308 29.91 3.82 -4.60
N ALA A 309 29.10 2.89 -4.07
CA ALA A 309 27.83 2.48 -4.63
C ALA A 309 27.91 2.26 -6.15
N ARG A 310 28.92 1.49 -6.61
CA ARG A 310 29.14 1.22 -8.03
C ARG A 310 29.41 -0.26 -8.32
N LEU A 311 28.96 -0.69 -9.50
CA LEU A 311 29.14 -2.02 -10.05
C LEU A 311 30.21 -1.96 -11.15
N LYS A 312 31.03 -3.01 -11.24
CA LYS A 312 32.02 -3.16 -12.29
C LYS A 312 31.61 -4.29 -13.22
N PHE A 313 31.67 -4.04 -14.49
CA PHE A 313 31.41 -5.02 -15.55
C PHE A 313 32.60 -5.11 -16.50
N ARG A 314 32.76 -6.28 -17.11
CA ARG A 314 33.85 -6.59 -18.01
C ARG A 314 33.32 -7.20 -19.31
N CYS A 315 34.07 -6.94 -20.40
CA CYS A 315 33.81 -7.50 -21.73
C CYS A 315 33.69 -9.03 -21.67
N PRO A 316 32.57 -9.62 -22.17
CA PRO A 316 32.36 -11.07 -22.16
C PRO A 316 33.27 -11.83 -23.17
N LEU A 317 33.76 -11.14 -24.19
CA LEU A 317 34.54 -11.71 -25.27
C LEU A 317 36.06 -11.59 -25.05
N ALA A 318 36.49 -11.02 -23.91
CA ALA A 318 37.89 -10.88 -23.58
C ALA A 318 38.37 -11.98 -22.62
N SER A 319 39.50 -12.59 -22.91
CA SER A 319 40.17 -13.50 -22.03
C SER A 319 41.58 -13.01 -21.71
N ARG A 320 42.06 -13.32 -20.48
CA ARG A 320 43.40 -12.94 -20.03
C ARG A 320 44.51 -13.51 -20.95
N LYS A 321 44.25 -14.66 -21.56
CA LYS A 321 45.23 -15.38 -22.35
C LYS A 321 45.26 -14.92 -23.82
N TYR A 322 44.08 -14.66 -24.40
CA TYR A 322 43.95 -14.45 -25.85
C TYR A 322 43.48 -13.05 -26.25
N GLY A 323 43.21 -12.18 -25.27
CA GLY A 323 42.64 -10.86 -25.54
C GLY A 323 41.16 -10.91 -25.93
N CYS A 324 40.71 -9.93 -26.72
CA CYS A 324 39.31 -9.81 -27.16
C CYS A 324 39.08 -10.59 -28.46
N SER A 325 38.06 -11.43 -28.52
CA SER A 325 37.67 -12.18 -29.72
C SER A 325 36.66 -11.43 -30.61
N CYS A 326 36.39 -10.15 -30.33
CA CYS A 326 35.46 -9.32 -31.11
C CYS A 326 36.05 -8.92 -32.45
N SER A 327 35.22 -8.91 -33.50
CA SER A 327 35.64 -8.43 -34.85
C SER A 327 36.03 -6.94 -34.87
N THR A 328 35.45 -6.15 -33.97
CA THR A 328 35.75 -4.73 -33.76
C THR A 328 36.10 -4.47 -32.31
N PRO A 329 37.34 -4.72 -31.87
CA PRO A 329 37.74 -4.52 -30.48
C PRO A 329 37.56 -3.06 -30.07
N CYS A 330 36.95 -2.87 -28.87
CA CYS A 330 36.73 -1.53 -28.29
C CYS A 330 37.78 -1.15 -27.23
N SER A 331 38.83 -1.98 -27.08
CA SER A 331 39.92 -1.76 -26.13
C SER A 331 41.13 -2.64 -26.53
N ASP A 332 42.32 -2.10 -26.45
CA ASP A 332 43.59 -2.82 -26.68
C ASP A 332 44.00 -3.67 -25.47
N SER A 333 43.26 -3.53 -24.35
CA SER A 333 43.55 -4.30 -23.14
C SER A 333 43.23 -5.78 -23.32
N LYS A 334 44.15 -6.66 -22.91
CA LYS A 334 43.91 -8.11 -22.85
C LYS A 334 42.69 -8.48 -21.96
N TYR A 335 42.33 -7.63 -20.99
CA TYR A 335 41.17 -7.82 -20.15
C TYR A 335 39.87 -7.34 -20.82
N GLY A 336 39.95 -6.70 -21.98
CA GLY A 336 38.84 -6.05 -22.64
C GLY A 336 38.39 -4.77 -21.96
N ARG A 337 37.29 -4.22 -22.44
CA ARG A 337 36.68 -3.01 -21.87
C ARG A 337 36.06 -3.29 -20.53
N THR A 338 36.32 -2.43 -19.56
CA THR A 338 35.61 -2.41 -18.28
C THR A 338 34.70 -1.20 -18.21
N VAL A 339 33.55 -1.37 -17.55
CA VAL A 339 32.54 -0.31 -17.29
C VAL A 339 32.22 -0.28 -15.83
N HIS A 340 32.21 0.91 -15.25
CA HIS A 340 31.76 1.14 -13.89
C HIS A 340 30.43 1.88 -13.95
N LEU A 341 29.38 1.28 -13.37
CA LEU A 341 28.06 1.87 -13.24
C LEU A 341 27.86 2.34 -11.79
N ALA A 342 27.63 3.63 -11.59
CA ALA A 342 27.34 4.18 -10.27
C ALA A 342 25.82 4.39 -10.11
N MET A 343 25.28 4.03 -8.95
CA MET A 343 23.85 4.25 -8.64
C MET A 343 23.42 5.70 -8.85
N LYS A 344 24.31 6.66 -8.52
CA LYS A 344 24.04 8.09 -8.72
C LYS A 344 23.76 8.48 -10.17
N ASP A 345 24.28 7.71 -11.16
CA ASP A 345 24.11 8.01 -12.58
C ASP A 345 22.67 7.74 -13.04
N ASN A 346 22.12 6.61 -12.62
CA ASN A 346 20.71 6.31 -12.81
C ASN A 346 20.26 5.19 -11.84
N PRO A 347 19.70 5.51 -10.67
CA PRO A 347 19.29 4.54 -9.67
C PRO A 347 18.12 3.65 -10.12
N ARG A 348 17.41 4.03 -11.17
CA ARG A 348 16.34 3.21 -11.76
C ARG A 348 16.88 1.93 -12.40
N PHE A 349 18.01 2.02 -13.11
CA PHE A 349 18.63 0.87 -13.78
C PHE A 349 19.81 0.30 -13.01
N ILE A 350 20.53 1.13 -12.27
CA ILE A 350 21.74 0.75 -11.56
C ILE A 350 21.40 0.56 -10.10
N ASN A 351 21.08 -0.66 -9.72
CA ASN A 351 20.72 -1.01 -8.35
C ASN A 351 21.86 -1.75 -7.65
N PHE A 352 21.82 -1.73 -6.33
CA PHE A 352 22.73 -2.45 -5.47
C PHE A 352 21.93 -3.17 -4.37
N PRO A 353 21.86 -4.54 -4.39
CA PRO A 353 22.45 -5.48 -5.35
C PRO A 353 21.86 -5.33 -6.77
N PRO A 354 22.56 -5.86 -7.82
CA PRO A 354 22.07 -5.81 -9.19
C PRO A 354 20.74 -6.54 -9.37
N ARG A 355 19.85 -6.01 -10.23
CA ARG A 355 18.49 -6.60 -10.46
C ARG A 355 18.49 -8.04 -10.94
N ASP A 356 19.52 -8.52 -11.65
CA ASP A 356 19.62 -9.90 -12.10
C ASP A 356 20.23 -10.85 -11.06
N SER A 357 20.74 -10.30 -9.95
CA SER A 357 21.30 -11.11 -8.87
C SER A 357 20.22 -11.91 -8.13
N LYS A 358 20.64 -13.01 -7.55
CA LYS A 358 19.74 -13.83 -6.71
C LYS A 358 19.28 -13.06 -5.47
N GLU A 359 20.18 -12.23 -4.91
CA GLU A 359 19.88 -11.41 -3.74
C GLU A 359 18.74 -10.42 -4.04
N TRP A 360 18.82 -9.69 -5.17
CA TRP A 360 17.79 -8.73 -5.53
C TRP A 360 16.43 -9.41 -5.73
N LYS A 361 16.42 -10.56 -6.41
CA LYS A 361 15.19 -11.32 -6.66
C LYS A 361 14.57 -11.86 -5.37
N LEU A 362 15.41 -12.35 -4.46
CA LEU A 362 14.95 -12.86 -3.15
C LEU A 362 14.28 -11.74 -2.36
N GLU A 363 14.94 -10.58 -2.26
CA GLU A 363 14.40 -9.42 -1.56
C GLU A 363 13.13 -8.89 -2.22
N TYR A 364 13.13 -8.75 -3.54
CA TYR A 364 11.95 -8.27 -4.26
C TYR A 364 10.75 -9.20 -4.15
N ASN A 365 10.97 -10.52 -4.11
CA ASN A 365 9.90 -11.49 -3.95
C ASN A 365 9.14 -11.32 -2.62
N ALA A 366 9.79 -10.78 -1.58
CA ALA A 366 9.13 -10.47 -0.33
C ALA A 366 8.04 -9.39 -0.47
N ARG A 367 7.96 -8.66 -1.61
CA ARG A 367 6.86 -7.75 -1.94
C ARG A 367 5.49 -8.44 -1.90
N THR A 368 5.45 -9.73 -2.24
CA THR A 368 4.20 -10.51 -2.21
C THR A 368 3.56 -10.61 -0.82
N SER A 369 4.27 -10.19 0.24
CA SER A 369 3.70 -10.04 1.59
C SER A 369 2.49 -9.10 1.60
N ALA A 370 2.56 -7.99 0.85
CA ALA A 370 1.42 -7.07 0.72
C ALA A 370 0.23 -7.72 0.03
N GLU A 371 0.46 -8.48 -1.04
CA GLU A 371 -0.58 -9.23 -1.74
C GLU A 371 -1.24 -10.30 -0.85
N ARG A 372 -0.42 -10.99 -0.01
CA ARG A 372 -0.94 -11.99 0.94
C ARG A 372 -1.74 -11.36 2.07
N SER A 373 -1.29 -10.22 2.62
CA SER A 373 -2.05 -9.45 3.60
C SER A 373 -3.38 -8.98 3.01
N ASN A 374 -3.35 -8.34 1.82
CA ASN A 374 -4.54 -7.89 1.10
C ASN A 374 -5.54 -9.03 0.83
N LYS A 375 -5.04 -10.21 0.49
CA LYS A 375 -5.88 -11.41 0.32
C LYS A 375 -6.59 -11.79 1.63
N ARG A 376 -5.86 -11.76 2.77
CA ARG A 376 -6.46 -12.07 4.08
C ARG A 376 -7.58 -11.10 4.40
N GLU A 377 -7.35 -9.80 4.22
CA GLU A 377 -8.37 -8.78 4.47
C GLU A 377 -9.61 -8.98 3.60
N LYS A 378 -9.41 -9.16 2.29
CA LYS A 378 -10.49 -9.20 1.31
C LYS A 378 -11.23 -10.54 1.29
N ILE A 379 -10.49 -11.66 1.33
CA ILE A 379 -11.04 -13.00 1.15
C ILE A 379 -11.29 -13.68 2.49
N ASP A 380 -10.26 -13.75 3.36
CA ASP A 380 -10.35 -14.54 4.57
C ASP A 380 -11.26 -13.85 5.61
N PHE A 381 -11.12 -12.53 5.80
CA PHE A 381 -11.96 -11.73 6.69
C PHE A 381 -13.13 -11.02 5.99
N GLN A 382 -13.24 -11.15 4.67
CA GLN A 382 -14.36 -10.66 3.86
C GLN A 382 -14.66 -9.18 4.12
N LEU A 383 -13.66 -8.31 4.01
CA LEU A 383 -13.76 -6.86 4.26
C LEU A 383 -15.00 -6.24 3.60
N GLU A 384 -15.22 -6.51 2.32
CA GLU A 384 -16.30 -5.91 1.51
C GLU A 384 -17.70 -6.38 1.94
N SER A 385 -17.83 -7.53 2.61
CA SER A 385 -19.12 -8.10 3.02
C SER A 385 -19.82 -7.29 4.13
N GLY A 386 -19.12 -6.39 4.81
CA GLY A 386 -19.67 -5.48 5.81
C GLY A 386 -20.72 -4.52 5.25
N ARG A 387 -20.73 -4.24 3.95
CA ARG A 387 -21.68 -3.34 3.27
C ARG A 387 -21.85 -1.98 3.97
N HIS A 388 -20.77 -1.47 4.51
CA HIS A 388 -20.76 -0.22 5.26
C HIS A 388 -21.09 0.98 4.36
N ARG A 389 -21.71 2.01 4.93
CA ARG A 389 -22.19 3.19 4.19
C ARG A 389 -21.41 4.48 4.49
N SER A 390 -20.46 4.43 5.41
CA SER A 390 -19.63 5.58 5.77
C SER A 390 -18.18 5.17 5.93
N THR A 391 -17.27 6.11 5.73
CA THR A 391 -15.81 5.92 5.89
C THR A 391 -15.48 5.50 7.31
N LYS A 392 -16.15 6.08 8.32
CA LYS A 392 -16.05 5.65 9.72
C LYS A 392 -16.22 4.14 9.88
N MET A 393 -17.30 3.60 9.33
CA MET A 393 -17.61 2.18 9.51
C MET A 393 -16.63 1.28 8.72
N TRP A 394 -16.12 1.75 7.59
CA TRP A 394 -15.05 1.07 6.87
C TRP A 394 -13.75 1.02 7.69
N TYR A 395 -13.34 2.14 8.31
CA TYR A 395 -12.17 2.16 9.18
C TYR A 395 -12.36 1.29 10.42
N CYS A 396 -13.53 1.33 11.06
CA CYS A 396 -13.84 0.44 12.20
C CYS A 396 -13.64 -1.03 11.83
N ARG A 397 -14.24 -1.47 10.71
CA ARG A 397 -14.09 -2.86 10.26
C ARG A 397 -12.64 -3.19 9.88
N LEU A 398 -11.99 -2.31 9.12
CA LEU A 398 -10.63 -2.51 8.65
C LEU A 398 -9.65 -2.68 9.82
N TYR A 399 -9.63 -1.77 10.79
CA TYR A 399 -8.73 -1.89 11.93
C TYR A 399 -8.98 -3.16 12.76
N HIS A 400 -10.23 -3.60 12.90
CA HIS A 400 -10.51 -4.87 13.58
C HIS A 400 -10.02 -6.09 12.77
N ILE A 401 -10.05 -6.04 11.47
CA ILE A 401 -9.43 -7.07 10.61
C ILE A 401 -7.91 -7.08 10.80
N LEU A 402 -7.26 -5.91 10.84
CA LEU A 402 -5.82 -5.83 11.11
C LEU A 402 -5.49 -6.41 12.49
N MET A 403 -6.29 -6.10 13.51
CA MET A 403 -6.14 -6.68 14.86
C MET A 403 -6.22 -8.21 14.82
N LEU A 404 -7.15 -8.78 14.06
CA LEU A 404 -7.27 -10.24 13.91
C LEU A 404 -6.05 -10.84 13.21
N GLN A 405 -5.48 -10.19 12.20
CA GLN A 405 -4.26 -10.68 11.54
C GLN A 405 -3.08 -10.74 12.52
N HIS A 406 -2.97 -9.77 13.45
CA HIS A 406 -1.96 -9.81 14.51
C HIS A 406 -2.25 -10.91 15.53
N LEU A 407 -3.50 -11.09 15.94
CA LEU A 407 -3.90 -12.16 16.85
C LEU A 407 -3.57 -13.55 16.29
N ASP A 408 -3.86 -13.78 15.02
CA ASP A 408 -3.57 -15.04 14.34
C ASP A 408 -2.06 -15.36 14.33
N ALA A 409 -1.22 -14.33 14.26
CA ALA A 409 0.23 -14.49 14.25
C ALA A 409 0.85 -14.76 15.62
N TRP A 410 0.09 -14.60 16.71
CA TRP A 410 0.66 -14.76 18.07
C TRP A 410 0.83 -16.22 18.51
N ASP A 411 0.51 -17.16 17.65
CA ASP A 411 0.69 -18.61 17.89
C ASP A 411 0.12 -19.06 19.25
N LEU A 412 -1.04 -18.54 19.60
CA LEU A 412 -1.74 -18.94 20.82
C LEU A 412 -2.17 -20.40 20.63
N PRO A 413 -1.76 -21.33 21.52
CA PRO A 413 -2.17 -22.72 21.42
C PRO A 413 -3.69 -22.81 21.54
N TYR A 414 -4.36 -23.02 20.40
CA TYR A 414 -5.80 -22.94 20.21
C TYR A 414 -6.58 -23.81 21.21
N GLU A 415 -6.10 -25.01 21.49
CA GLU A 415 -6.73 -25.95 22.42
C GLU A 415 -6.64 -25.53 23.91
N SER A 416 -5.52 -24.97 24.34
CA SER A 416 -5.32 -24.61 25.75
C SER A 416 -6.08 -23.35 26.13
N THR A 417 -6.27 -22.41 25.20
CA THR A 417 -6.93 -21.14 25.45
C THR A 417 -8.45 -21.31 25.49
N LEU A 418 -9.02 -22.12 24.58
CA LEU A 418 -10.45 -22.42 24.60
C LEU A 418 -10.87 -23.19 25.86
N ARG A 419 -10.07 -24.20 26.27
CA ARG A 419 -10.29 -24.94 27.53
C ARG A 419 -10.22 -24.04 28.76
N LYS A 420 -9.23 -23.14 28.80
CA LYS A 420 -9.08 -22.18 29.91
C LYS A 420 -10.26 -21.22 29.99
N LEU A 421 -10.69 -20.64 28.84
CA LEU A 421 -11.85 -19.77 28.76
C LEU A 421 -13.15 -20.46 29.15
N ILE A 422 -13.32 -21.73 28.83
CA ILE A 422 -14.51 -22.52 29.21
C ILE A 422 -14.47 -22.82 30.71
N LEU A 423 -13.30 -23.14 31.27
CA LEU A 423 -13.17 -23.46 32.71
C LEU A 423 -13.22 -22.23 33.61
N ASP A 424 -12.78 -21.05 33.13
CA ASP A 424 -12.84 -19.80 33.91
C ASP A 424 -14.26 -19.19 33.98
N VAL A 425 -15.22 -19.71 33.21
CA VAL A 425 -16.61 -19.22 33.14
C VAL A 425 -17.64 -20.29 33.55
N ALA A 426 -17.20 -21.53 33.75
CA ALA A 426 -18.03 -22.63 34.30
C ALA A 426 -17.98 -22.66 35.81
#